data_89636660ee0d9de7d2fd9e1588f3286d
#
_entry.id   89636660ee0d9de7d2fd9e1588f3286d
#
_cell.length_a   1.000
_cell.length_b   1.000
_cell.length_c   1.000
_cell.angle_alpha   90.00
_cell.angle_beta   90.00
_cell.angle_gamma   90.00
#
_symmetry.space_group_name_H-M   'P 1'
#
loop_
_entity.id
_entity.type
_entity.pdbx_description
1 polymer ?
#
loop_
_entity_poly.entity_id
_entity_poly.type
_entity_poly.pdbx_seq_one_letter_code
_entity_poly.pdbx_strand_id
1 'polypeptide(L)'
;MEKTYLAVMKNCFSADETRQTAYLAKDAARAEVRVSGKPSAGAEKIVTGFHPILKKGDIAVCEVFLHTGKTHQIRAHAAFLGHPVLGDTKYGDKALNKKYGKTRQCLIAKKITLRFSGDSPLAYADGRTFVSRYGFEEYGALPV
;
A
#
# COMPACT_ATOMS: atom_id res chain seq x y z
N MET A 1 -14.72 6.92 -2.19
CA MET A 1 -14.38 5.48 -2.32
C MET A 1 -13.26 5.16 -1.35
N GLU A 2 -13.48 4.16 -0.51
CA GLU A 2 -12.48 3.68 0.45
C GLU A 2 -11.83 2.41 -0.08
N LYS A 3 -10.51 2.34 -0.05
CA LYS A 3 -9.76 1.21 -0.58
C LYS A 3 -8.83 0.64 0.48
N THR A 4 -8.91 -0.66 0.67
CA THR A 4 -7.99 -1.41 1.52
C THR A 4 -7.22 -2.39 0.65
N TYR A 5 -5.91 -2.39 0.81
CA TYR A 5 -5.02 -3.32 0.14
C TYR A 5 -4.45 -4.31 1.14
N LEU A 6 -3.99 -5.43 0.62
CA LEU A 6 -3.19 -6.40 1.35
C LEU A 6 -1.82 -6.47 0.66
N ALA A 7 -0.77 -6.41 1.46
CA ALA A 7 0.60 -6.44 0.96
C ALA A 7 1.49 -7.31 1.83
N VAL A 8 2.50 -7.92 1.23
CA VAL A 8 3.63 -8.49 1.96
C VAL A 8 4.78 -7.50 1.88
N MET A 9 5.32 -7.14 3.02
CA MET A 9 6.34 -6.10 3.15
C MET A 9 7.52 -6.58 3.97
N LYS A 10 8.66 -5.92 3.82
CA LYS A 10 9.79 -6.09 4.73
C LYS A 10 9.34 -5.75 6.15
N ASN A 11 9.67 -6.61 7.12
CA ASN A 11 9.25 -6.42 8.50
C ASN A 11 10.14 -5.43 9.25
N CYS A 12 9.94 -4.14 9.01
CA CYS A 12 10.63 -3.04 9.68
C CYS A 12 9.65 -2.09 10.37
N PHE A 13 8.55 -2.61 10.88
CA PHE A 13 7.54 -1.84 11.59
C PHE A 13 7.90 -1.68 13.05
N SER A 14 7.80 -0.45 13.56
CA SER A 14 7.99 -0.13 14.98
C SER A 14 6.69 -0.09 15.77
N ALA A 15 5.53 0.01 15.10
CA ALA A 15 4.20 0.06 15.69
C ALA A 15 3.24 -0.85 14.93
N ASP A 16 2.16 -1.30 15.62
CA ASP A 16 1.20 -2.20 15.02
C ASP A 16 0.35 -1.51 13.95
N GLU A 17 0.00 -0.26 14.17
CA GLU A 17 -0.72 0.53 13.18
C GLU A 17 -0.07 1.90 13.04
N THR A 18 0.10 2.35 11.80
CA THR A 18 0.66 3.65 11.53
C THR A 18 -0.10 4.35 10.41
N ARG A 19 -0.54 5.56 10.69
CA ARG A 19 -1.03 6.49 9.68
C ARG A 19 0.09 7.47 9.38
N GLN A 20 0.66 7.36 8.18
CA GLN A 20 1.83 8.11 7.78
C GLN A 20 1.49 9.17 6.75
N THR A 21 2.06 10.34 6.94
CA THR A 21 1.96 11.45 6.00
C THR A 21 3.33 11.69 5.38
N ALA A 22 3.34 11.91 4.07
CA ALA A 22 4.55 12.24 3.31
C ALA A 22 4.18 13.08 2.09
N TYR A 23 5.15 13.37 1.24
CA TYR A 23 4.98 14.18 0.04
C TYR A 23 5.55 13.43 -1.15
N LEU A 24 4.76 13.34 -2.23
CA LEU A 24 5.07 12.55 -3.40
C LEU A 24 5.19 13.45 -4.62
N ALA A 25 6.30 13.34 -5.33
CA ALA A 25 6.55 14.03 -6.59
C ALA A 25 6.80 13.01 -7.70
N LYS A 26 6.28 13.29 -8.90
CA LYS A 26 6.52 12.46 -10.07
C LYS A 26 7.87 12.79 -10.71
N ASP A 27 8.61 11.75 -11.07
CA ASP A 27 9.81 11.83 -11.91
C ASP A 27 9.47 11.19 -13.26
N ALA A 28 9.04 12.01 -14.20
CA ALA A 28 8.61 11.53 -15.53
C ALA A 28 9.75 10.89 -16.32
N ALA A 29 10.98 11.38 -16.16
CA ALA A 29 12.14 10.85 -16.87
C ALA A 29 12.47 9.42 -16.47
N ARG A 30 12.22 9.05 -15.20
CA ARG A 30 12.47 7.71 -14.66
C ARG A 30 11.22 6.84 -14.59
N ALA A 31 10.05 7.36 -14.97
CA ALA A 31 8.75 6.71 -14.82
C ALA A 31 8.52 6.19 -13.38
N GLU A 32 8.91 6.98 -12.40
CA GLU A 32 8.77 6.65 -10.97
C GLU A 32 8.35 7.87 -10.17
N VAL A 33 8.06 7.67 -8.89
CA VAL A 33 7.73 8.75 -7.96
C VAL A 33 8.78 8.80 -6.84
N ARG A 34 8.95 9.98 -6.26
CA ARG A 34 9.82 10.20 -5.12
C ARG A 34 9.00 10.65 -3.93
N VAL A 35 9.30 10.10 -2.77
CA VAL A 35 8.64 10.43 -1.51
C VAL A 35 9.64 11.12 -0.59
N SER A 36 9.18 12.19 0.06
CA SER A 36 9.95 12.93 1.06
C SER A 36 9.10 13.24 2.28
N GLY A 37 9.76 13.52 3.40
CA GLY A 37 9.08 13.88 4.65
C GLY A 37 8.68 15.35 4.75
N LYS A 38 9.08 16.18 3.79
CA LYS A 38 8.87 17.64 3.82
C LYS A 38 8.15 18.11 2.56
N PRO A 39 7.28 19.14 2.69
CA PRO A 39 6.67 19.78 1.52
C PRO A 39 7.73 20.35 0.58
N SER A 40 7.49 20.24 -0.72
CA SER A 40 8.31 20.87 -1.75
C SER A 40 7.46 21.22 -2.96
N ALA A 41 7.98 22.12 -3.82
CA ALA A 41 7.29 22.49 -5.04
C ALA A 41 7.06 21.24 -5.94
N GLY A 42 5.83 21.07 -6.43
CA GLY A 42 5.46 19.95 -7.29
C GLY A 42 5.19 18.64 -6.55
N ALA A 43 5.37 18.58 -5.22
CA ALA A 43 5.04 17.42 -4.42
C ALA A 43 3.63 17.54 -3.84
N GLU A 44 2.89 16.44 -3.88
CA GLU A 44 1.54 16.37 -3.31
C GLU A 44 1.58 15.60 -1.99
N LYS A 45 0.81 16.07 -1.03
CA LYS A 45 0.63 15.39 0.26
C LYS A 45 -0.05 14.05 0.04
N ILE A 46 0.53 13.00 0.62
CA ILE A 46 -0.06 11.65 0.64
C ILE A 46 -0.26 11.19 2.07
N VAL A 47 -1.30 10.39 2.28
CA VAL A 47 -1.59 9.77 3.57
C VAL A 47 -1.88 8.28 3.34
N THR A 48 -1.11 7.42 3.99
CA THR A 48 -1.23 5.97 3.90
C THR A 48 -1.26 5.37 5.31
N GLY A 49 -2.21 4.49 5.58
CA GLY A 49 -2.25 3.72 6.81
C GLY A 49 -1.64 2.33 6.58
N PHE A 50 -0.75 1.91 7.46
CA PHE A 50 -0.13 0.58 7.42
C PHE A 50 -0.44 -0.16 8.70
N HIS A 51 -1.07 -1.32 8.58
CA HIS A 51 -1.44 -2.15 9.72
C HIS A 51 -0.92 -3.58 9.53
N PRO A 52 0.22 -3.94 10.14
CA PRO A 52 0.71 -5.31 10.10
C PRO A 52 -0.25 -6.25 10.83
N ILE A 53 -0.73 -7.27 10.12
CA ILE A 53 -1.64 -8.28 10.69
C ILE A 53 -0.93 -9.58 11.02
N LEU A 54 0.23 -9.83 10.39
CA LEU A 54 1.04 -11.01 10.64
C LEU A 54 2.50 -10.66 10.39
N LYS A 55 3.35 -10.85 11.39
CA LYS A 55 4.81 -10.69 11.29
C LYS A 55 5.45 -12.07 11.33
N LYS A 56 6.29 -12.37 10.34
CA LYS A 56 6.95 -13.67 10.21
C LYS A 56 8.39 -13.47 9.77
N GLY A 57 9.31 -13.41 10.72
CA GLY A 57 10.72 -13.18 10.43
C GLY A 57 10.94 -11.79 9.82
N ASP A 58 11.53 -11.76 8.65
CA ASP A 58 11.90 -10.54 7.91
C ASP A 58 10.80 -10.02 6.98
N ILE A 59 9.62 -10.65 6.98
CA ILE A 59 8.45 -10.19 6.24
C ILE A 59 7.24 -9.98 7.16
N ALA A 60 6.32 -9.15 6.71
CA ALA A 60 5.04 -8.94 7.38
C ALA A 60 3.93 -8.87 6.34
N VAL A 61 2.77 -9.43 6.66
CA VAL A 61 1.56 -9.19 5.89
C VAL A 61 0.83 -8.01 6.50
N CYS A 62 0.47 -7.07 5.66
CA CYS A 62 -0.01 -5.76 6.07
C CYS A 62 -1.32 -5.42 5.39
N GLU A 63 -2.30 -4.94 6.14
CA GLU A 63 -3.40 -4.18 5.56
C GLU A 63 -2.94 -2.75 5.32
N VAL A 64 -3.29 -2.21 4.17
CA VAL A 64 -2.91 -0.85 3.79
C VAL A 64 -4.16 -0.05 3.43
N PHE A 65 -4.34 1.08 4.09
CA PHE A 65 -5.47 1.96 3.90
C PHE A 65 -5.04 3.20 3.11
N LEU A 66 -5.64 3.41 1.94
CA LEU A 66 -5.39 4.60 1.15
C LEU A 66 -6.34 5.72 1.55
N HIS A 67 -5.80 6.79 2.12
CA HIS A 67 -6.51 8.03 2.38
C HIS A 67 -6.39 8.99 1.19
N THR A 68 -5.33 8.84 0.40
CA THR A 68 -5.10 9.50 -0.90
C THR A 68 -4.75 8.41 -1.92
N GLY A 69 -4.93 8.64 -3.20
CA GLY A 69 -4.73 7.61 -4.24
C GLY A 69 -3.83 8.08 -5.37
N LYS A 70 -2.55 8.32 -5.10
CA LYS A 70 -1.59 8.75 -6.11
C LYS A 70 -0.84 7.56 -6.73
N THR A 71 -0.28 7.78 -7.91
CA THR A 71 0.50 6.77 -8.63
C THR A 71 1.60 6.17 -7.76
N HIS A 72 1.67 4.85 -7.71
CA HIS A 72 2.64 4.09 -6.93
C HIS A 72 2.71 4.47 -5.44
N GLN A 73 1.68 5.09 -4.89
CA GLN A 73 1.72 5.65 -3.54
C GLN A 73 2.13 4.62 -2.48
N ILE A 74 1.47 3.47 -2.42
CA ILE A 74 1.79 2.43 -1.42
C ILE A 74 3.23 1.95 -1.59
N ARG A 75 3.63 1.67 -2.81
CA ARG A 75 4.95 1.11 -3.13
C ARG A 75 6.08 2.06 -2.74
N ALA A 76 5.98 3.31 -3.17
CA ALA A 76 6.99 4.33 -2.90
C ALA A 76 6.99 4.77 -1.43
N HIS A 77 5.82 4.93 -0.82
CA HIS A 77 5.71 5.34 0.58
C HIS A 77 6.23 4.26 1.52
N ALA A 78 5.89 3.00 1.28
CA ALA A 78 6.40 1.87 2.05
C ALA A 78 7.94 1.79 1.99
N ALA A 79 8.51 1.95 0.79
CA ALA A 79 9.96 1.97 0.61
C ALA A 79 10.62 3.13 1.36
N PHE A 80 10.05 4.32 1.29
CA PHE A 80 10.52 5.49 2.03
C PHE A 80 10.55 5.26 3.54
N LEU A 81 9.56 4.54 4.08
CA LEU A 81 9.46 4.22 5.50
C LEU A 81 10.36 3.04 5.93
N GLY A 82 11.05 2.39 5.00
CA GLY A 82 11.97 1.29 5.32
C GLY A 82 11.33 -0.09 5.32
N HIS A 83 10.06 -0.23 4.90
CA HIS A 83 9.40 -1.53 4.77
C HIS A 83 8.81 -1.73 3.36
N PRO A 84 9.66 -1.79 2.32
CA PRO A 84 9.20 -1.91 0.95
C PRO A 84 8.36 -3.17 0.73
N VAL A 85 7.50 -3.10 -0.29
CA VAL A 85 6.68 -4.23 -0.71
C VAL A 85 7.56 -5.34 -1.28
N LEU A 86 7.36 -6.57 -0.82
CA LEU A 86 8.07 -7.73 -1.32
C LEU A 86 7.79 -7.94 -2.81
N GLY A 87 8.83 -8.20 -3.58
CA GLY A 87 8.74 -8.42 -5.02
C GLY A 87 8.70 -7.15 -5.86
N ASP A 88 8.70 -5.98 -5.24
CA ASP A 88 8.74 -4.72 -5.95
C ASP A 88 10.12 -4.51 -6.56
N THR A 89 10.20 -4.52 -7.89
CA THR A 89 11.47 -4.40 -8.61
C THR A 89 11.92 -2.96 -8.81
N LYS A 90 11.03 -1.99 -8.55
CA LYS A 90 11.32 -0.57 -8.71
C LYS A 90 11.70 0.10 -7.37
N TYR A 91 10.92 -0.13 -6.32
CA TYR A 91 11.10 0.51 -5.01
C TYR A 91 11.53 -0.48 -3.92
N GLY A 92 11.61 -1.76 -4.22
CA GLY A 92 11.78 -2.80 -3.23
C GLY A 92 13.22 -3.11 -2.83
N ASP A 93 13.35 -4.05 -1.92
CA ASP A 93 14.62 -4.59 -1.44
C ASP A 93 15.01 -5.78 -2.32
N LYS A 94 16.05 -5.61 -3.12
CA LYS A 94 16.50 -6.63 -4.09
C LYS A 94 16.95 -7.93 -3.42
N ALA A 95 17.65 -7.83 -2.29
CA ALA A 95 18.12 -9.02 -1.55
C ALA A 95 16.96 -9.80 -0.97
N LEU A 96 15.97 -9.12 -0.40
CA LEU A 96 14.76 -9.74 0.14
C LEU A 96 13.93 -10.40 -0.97
N ASN A 97 13.76 -9.71 -2.09
CA ASN A 97 13.05 -10.24 -3.25
C ASN A 97 13.69 -11.53 -3.76
N LYS A 98 15.02 -11.55 -3.85
CA LYS A 98 15.78 -12.74 -4.26
C LYS A 98 15.62 -13.88 -3.26
N LYS A 99 15.69 -13.58 -1.97
CA LYS A 99 15.52 -14.58 -0.91
C LYS A 99 14.18 -15.33 -1.02
N TYR A 100 13.10 -14.61 -1.32
CA TYR A 100 11.76 -15.18 -1.45
C TYR A 100 11.39 -15.56 -2.89
N GLY A 101 12.28 -15.33 -3.85
CA GLY A 101 12.02 -15.67 -5.27
C GLY A 101 10.88 -14.86 -5.88
N LYS A 102 10.67 -13.61 -5.45
CA LYS A 102 9.59 -12.75 -5.92
C LYS A 102 10.09 -11.71 -6.91
N THR A 103 9.39 -11.60 -8.04
CA THR A 103 9.69 -10.66 -9.13
C THR A 103 8.55 -9.70 -9.43
N ARG A 104 7.45 -9.81 -8.71
CA ARG A 104 6.27 -8.93 -8.82
C ARG A 104 5.86 -8.49 -7.42
N GLN A 105 5.41 -7.25 -7.30
CA GLN A 105 4.96 -6.73 -6.02
C GLN A 105 3.81 -7.56 -5.43
N CYS A 106 4.01 -8.01 -4.19
CA CYS A 106 2.99 -8.71 -3.42
C CYS A 106 2.00 -7.69 -2.84
N LEU A 107 1.13 -7.17 -3.69
CA LEU A 107 0.18 -6.11 -3.39
C LEU A 107 -1.12 -6.36 -4.15
N ILE A 108 -2.21 -6.51 -3.42
CA ILE A 108 -3.54 -6.72 -4.02
C ILE A 108 -4.56 -5.78 -3.42
N ALA A 109 -5.51 -5.35 -4.24
CA ALA A 109 -6.69 -4.64 -3.75
C ALA A 109 -7.59 -5.67 -3.03
N LYS A 110 -7.79 -5.46 -1.72
CA LYS A 110 -8.53 -6.43 -0.90
C LYS A 110 -9.99 -6.06 -0.74
N LYS A 111 -10.25 -4.79 -0.46
CA LYS A 111 -11.61 -4.32 -0.20
C LYS A 111 -11.82 -2.92 -0.79
N ILE A 112 -12.96 -2.73 -1.41
CA ILE A 112 -13.39 -1.43 -1.90
C ILE A 112 -14.78 -1.16 -1.34
N THR A 113 -14.94 -0.02 -0.68
CA THR A 113 -16.25 0.47 -0.23
C THR A 113 -16.60 1.72 -1.01
N LEU A 114 -17.75 1.69 -1.66
CA LEU A 114 -18.23 2.83 -2.43
C LEU A 114 -18.77 3.92 -1.49
N ARG A 115 -18.47 5.17 -1.82
CA ARG A 115 -18.99 6.35 -1.11
C ARG A 115 -19.50 7.34 -2.13
N PHE A 116 -20.78 7.64 -2.05
CA PHE A 116 -21.46 8.62 -2.89
C PHE A 116 -22.25 9.59 -2.02
N SER A 117 -22.30 10.84 -2.43
CA SER A 117 -23.19 11.82 -1.80
C SER A 117 -24.66 11.54 -2.16
N GLY A 118 -25.60 12.02 -1.34
CA GLY A 118 -27.03 11.87 -1.59
C GLY A 118 -27.51 12.46 -2.92
N ASP A 119 -26.77 13.43 -3.46
CA ASP A 119 -27.08 14.09 -4.75
C ASP A 119 -26.52 13.34 -5.95
N SER A 120 -25.70 12.30 -5.73
CA SER A 120 -25.14 11.50 -6.80
C SER A 120 -26.21 10.60 -7.44
N PRO A 121 -26.26 10.46 -8.78
CA PRO A 121 -27.09 9.43 -9.41
C PRO A 121 -26.71 8.00 -9.00
N LEU A 122 -25.54 7.82 -8.38
CA LEU A 122 -25.08 6.52 -7.86
C LEU A 122 -25.29 6.38 -6.35
N ALA A 123 -26.04 7.28 -5.71
CA ALA A 123 -26.28 7.25 -4.26
C ALA A 123 -26.86 5.90 -3.77
N TYR A 124 -27.58 5.19 -4.61
CA TYR A 124 -28.10 3.85 -4.29
C TYR A 124 -26.99 2.81 -4.02
N ALA A 125 -25.78 3.06 -4.47
CA ALA A 125 -24.64 2.17 -4.29
C ALA A 125 -23.76 2.60 -3.11
N ASP A 126 -24.12 3.68 -2.41
CA ASP A 126 -23.33 4.15 -1.26
C ASP A 126 -23.26 3.06 -0.18
N GLY A 127 -22.08 2.92 0.40
CA GLY A 127 -21.79 1.92 1.43
C GLY A 127 -21.61 0.48 0.92
N ARG A 128 -21.84 0.20 -0.36
CA ARG A 128 -21.58 -1.15 -0.89
C ARG A 128 -20.11 -1.48 -0.84
N THR A 129 -19.82 -2.68 -0.35
CA THR A 129 -18.45 -3.16 -0.17
C THR A 129 -18.23 -4.41 -1.02
N PHE A 130 -17.08 -4.41 -1.72
CA PHE A 130 -16.61 -5.54 -2.51
C PHE A 130 -15.31 -6.04 -1.88
N VAL A 131 -15.23 -7.35 -1.63
CA VAL A 131 -14.07 -7.99 -1.00
C VAL A 131 -13.49 -9.03 -1.97
N SER A 132 -12.18 -8.94 -2.21
CA SER A 132 -11.48 -9.94 -3.00
C SER A 132 -11.34 -11.24 -2.22
N ARG A 133 -11.54 -12.38 -2.88
CA ARG A 133 -11.27 -13.70 -2.31
C ARG A 133 -9.78 -14.03 -2.23
N TYR A 134 -8.94 -13.28 -2.90
CA TYR A 134 -7.49 -13.52 -2.93
C TYR A 134 -6.81 -13.00 -1.66
N GLY A 135 -5.76 -13.66 -1.26
CA GLY A 135 -4.91 -13.31 -0.12
C GLY A 135 -3.50 -13.86 -0.32
N PHE A 136 -2.70 -13.81 0.73
CA PHE A 136 -1.34 -14.33 0.75
C PHE A 136 -1.25 -15.53 1.70
N GLU A 137 -1.98 -16.61 1.39
CA GLU A 137 -2.08 -17.82 2.21
C GLU A 137 -0.72 -18.48 2.42
N GLU A 138 0.17 -18.39 1.44
CA GLU A 138 1.54 -18.91 1.51
C GLU A 138 2.36 -18.31 2.65
N TYR A 139 1.96 -17.13 3.13
CA TYR A 139 2.58 -16.45 4.29
C TYR A 139 1.71 -16.53 5.54
N GLY A 140 0.66 -17.35 5.54
CA GLY A 140 -0.24 -17.57 6.66
C GLY A 140 -1.35 -16.54 6.82
N ALA A 141 -1.49 -15.59 5.88
CA ALA A 141 -2.58 -14.62 5.89
C ALA A 141 -3.78 -15.16 5.15
N LEU A 142 -4.89 -15.33 5.85
CA LEU A 142 -6.14 -15.80 5.26
C LEU A 142 -6.89 -14.66 4.56
N PRO A 143 -7.66 -14.96 3.50
CA PRO A 143 -8.60 -14.00 2.91
C PRO A 143 -9.60 -13.55 3.98
N VAL A 144 -9.83 -12.30 4.04
CA VAL A 144 -10.81 -11.73 4.99
C VAL A 144 -12.20 -11.78 4.42
#